data_3223d79ccd3dc0e8f0ce4847160c949b
#
_entry.id   3223d79ccd3dc0e8f0ce4847160c949b
#
_cell.length_a   1.000
_cell.length_b   1.000
_cell.length_c   1.000
_cell.angle_alpha   90.00
_cell.angle_beta   90.00
_cell.angle_gamma   90.00
#
_symmetry.space_group_name_H-M   'P 1'
#
loop_
_entity.id
_entity.type
_entity.pdbx_description
1 polymer ?
#
loop_
_entity_poly.entity_id
_entity_poly.type
_entity_poly.pdbx_seq_one_letter_code
_entity_poly.pdbx_strand_id
1 'polypeptide(L)'
;MSILRTAAALAAALTLSTAFAAPPPEVVELEGQWRGRLCTAEGNPTKTNLSIDKYGCFVLFQTDVNGAAQSAGTVTVKEGVMTLVDAKTGPYMVLKVSDDGRRVQDVRGKLPKNCCYLKRR
;
A
#
# COMPACT_ATOMS: atom_id res chain seq x y z
N MET A 1 23.24 -38.83 -7.87
CA MET A 1 22.82 -38.85 -6.47
C MET A 1 23.31 -37.61 -5.71
N SER A 2 24.62 -37.37 -5.65
CA SER A 2 25.19 -36.21 -4.97
C SER A 2 24.72 -34.88 -5.59
N ILE A 3 24.50 -34.83 -6.90
CA ILE A 3 24.05 -33.64 -7.61
C ILE A 3 22.66 -33.20 -7.12
N LEU A 4 21.76 -34.15 -6.93
CA LEU A 4 20.42 -33.87 -6.43
C LEU A 4 20.43 -33.30 -5.02
N ARG A 5 21.30 -33.83 -4.18
CA ARG A 5 21.45 -33.30 -2.81
C ARG A 5 21.98 -31.88 -2.80
N THR A 6 22.93 -31.57 -3.66
CA THR A 6 23.44 -30.22 -3.81
C THR A 6 22.36 -29.26 -4.27
N ALA A 7 21.54 -29.66 -5.24
CA ALA A 7 20.44 -28.86 -5.71
C ALA A 7 19.41 -28.56 -4.60
N ALA A 8 19.11 -29.54 -3.76
CA ALA A 8 18.22 -29.35 -2.63
C ALA A 8 18.77 -28.34 -1.63
N ALA A 9 20.06 -28.39 -1.34
CA ALA A 9 20.70 -27.42 -0.47
C ALA A 9 20.63 -26.00 -1.03
N LEU A 10 20.84 -25.84 -2.33
CA LEU A 10 20.72 -24.53 -2.99
C LEU A 10 19.27 -24.01 -2.93
N ALA A 11 18.30 -24.87 -3.11
CA ALA A 11 16.90 -24.48 -3.01
C ALA A 11 16.57 -23.97 -1.60
N ALA A 12 17.08 -24.60 -0.57
CA ALA A 12 16.89 -24.15 0.80
C ALA A 12 17.51 -22.77 1.03
N ALA A 13 18.69 -22.51 0.49
CA ALA A 13 19.34 -21.20 0.59
C ALA A 13 18.52 -20.12 -0.13
N LEU A 14 17.98 -20.43 -1.30
CA LEU A 14 17.11 -19.51 -2.04
C LEU A 14 15.84 -19.18 -1.25
N THR A 15 15.25 -20.16 -0.59
CA THR A 15 14.08 -19.94 0.25
C THR A 15 14.36 -18.96 1.38
N LEU A 16 15.50 -19.08 2.02
CA LEU A 16 15.91 -18.11 3.05
C LEU A 16 16.10 -16.72 2.48
N SER A 17 16.67 -16.61 1.28
CA SER A 17 16.84 -15.33 0.61
C SER A 17 15.50 -14.67 0.27
N THR A 18 14.47 -15.44 -0.07
CA THR A 18 13.15 -14.88 -0.40
C THR A 18 12.46 -14.25 0.80
N ALA A 19 12.86 -14.57 2.04
CA ALA A 19 12.34 -13.89 3.22
C ALA A 19 12.64 -12.39 3.22
N PHE A 20 13.69 -11.97 2.50
CA PHE A 20 14.10 -10.57 2.35
C PHE A 20 13.96 -10.10 0.90
N ALA A 21 13.13 -10.78 0.13
CA ALA A 21 12.95 -10.45 -1.27
C ALA A 21 12.28 -9.08 -1.42
N ALA A 22 12.51 -8.47 -2.56
CA ALA A 22 11.84 -7.25 -2.94
C ALA A 22 10.31 -7.46 -2.97
N PRO A 23 9.52 -6.41 -2.75
CA PRO A 23 8.07 -6.50 -2.82
C PRO A 23 7.61 -6.93 -4.23
N PRO A 24 6.39 -7.49 -4.34
CA PRO A 24 5.84 -7.86 -5.65
C PRO A 24 5.81 -6.69 -6.63
N PRO A 25 5.89 -6.94 -7.95
CA PRO A 25 5.86 -5.89 -8.96
C PRO A 25 4.69 -4.92 -8.83
N GLU A 26 3.52 -5.41 -8.45
CA GLU A 26 2.34 -4.57 -8.26
C GLU A 26 2.55 -3.51 -7.18
N VAL A 27 3.30 -3.83 -6.14
CA VAL A 27 3.63 -2.90 -5.08
C VAL A 27 4.68 -1.90 -5.54
N VAL A 28 5.70 -2.38 -6.27
CA VAL A 28 6.76 -1.52 -6.82
C VAL A 28 6.17 -0.48 -7.76
N GLU A 29 5.20 -0.85 -8.56
CA GLU A 29 4.52 0.08 -9.47
C GLU A 29 3.79 1.22 -8.75
N LEU A 30 3.49 1.05 -7.48
CA LEU A 30 2.82 2.06 -6.66
C LEU A 30 3.79 3.00 -5.96
N GLU A 31 5.10 2.80 -6.12
CA GLU A 31 6.10 3.70 -5.55
C GLU A 31 5.85 5.14 -5.97
N GLY A 32 5.95 6.06 -5.02
CA GLY A 32 5.83 7.48 -5.30
C GLY A 32 5.00 8.21 -4.27
N GLN A 33 4.61 9.42 -4.68
CA GLN A 33 3.82 10.32 -3.86
C GLN A 33 2.39 10.38 -4.40
N TRP A 34 1.45 10.25 -3.48
CA TRP A 34 0.03 10.28 -3.79
C TRP A 34 -0.62 11.38 -2.97
N ARG A 35 -1.38 12.26 -3.59
CA ARG A 35 -2.01 13.38 -2.92
C ARG A 35 -3.47 13.52 -3.31
N GLY A 36 -4.25 14.01 -2.39
CA GLY A 36 -5.66 14.27 -2.61
C GLY A 36 -6.42 14.33 -1.29
N ARG A 37 -7.66 13.88 -1.35
CA ARG A 37 -8.52 13.84 -0.18
C ARG A 37 -9.12 12.45 -0.05
N LEU A 38 -8.99 11.91 1.13
CA LEU A 38 -9.75 10.74 1.55
C LEU A 38 -10.79 11.21 2.56
N CYS A 39 -11.77 10.39 2.82
CA CYS A 39 -12.84 10.77 3.73
C CYS A 39 -12.82 9.90 4.97
N THR A 40 -13.21 10.48 6.11
CA THR A 40 -13.42 9.72 7.34
C THR A 40 -14.67 8.86 7.20
N ALA A 41 -14.91 7.97 8.19
CA ALA A 41 -16.13 7.18 8.25
C ALA A 41 -17.38 8.05 8.28
N GLU A 42 -17.28 9.26 8.83
CA GLU A 42 -18.37 10.23 8.90
C GLU A 42 -18.54 11.03 7.61
N GLY A 43 -17.66 10.82 6.64
CA GLY A 43 -17.74 11.51 5.37
C GLY A 43 -17.00 12.84 5.30
N ASN A 44 -16.22 13.17 6.30
CA ASN A 44 -15.44 14.41 6.32
C ASN A 44 -14.19 14.28 5.46
N PRO A 45 -13.93 15.22 4.54
CA PRO A 45 -12.72 15.16 3.72
C PRO A 45 -11.47 15.40 4.56
N THR A 46 -10.45 14.59 4.32
CA THR A 46 -9.13 14.74 4.93
C THR A 46 -8.11 14.99 3.84
N LYS A 47 -7.32 16.04 4.00
CA LYS A 47 -6.19 16.28 3.11
C LYS A 47 -5.16 15.19 3.38
N THR A 48 -4.78 14.45 2.36
CA THR A 48 -4.00 13.24 2.50
C THR A 48 -2.77 13.27 1.61
N ASN A 49 -1.64 12.90 2.19
CA ASN A 49 -0.40 12.62 1.47
C ASN A 49 0.03 11.21 1.81
N LEU A 50 0.17 10.38 0.79
CA LEU A 50 0.63 9.00 0.91
C LEU A 50 1.94 8.86 0.16
N SER A 51 2.97 8.41 0.86
CA SER A 51 4.27 8.09 0.26
C SER A 51 4.48 6.59 0.30
N ILE A 52 4.81 6.00 -0.83
CA ILE A 52 5.14 4.58 -0.92
C ILE A 52 6.55 4.48 -1.46
N ASP A 53 7.42 3.77 -0.77
CA ASP A 53 8.80 3.58 -1.19
C ASP A 53 8.97 2.32 -2.05
N LYS A 54 10.17 2.13 -2.57
CA LYS A 54 10.49 0.98 -3.42
C LYS A 54 10.45 -0.36 -2.70
N TYR A 55 10.39 -0.36 -1.38
CA TYR A 55 10.32 -1.58 -0.58
C TYR A 55 8.89 -1.94 -0.19
N GLY A 56 7.92 -1.15 -0.61
CA GLY A 56 6.52 -1.38 -0.25
C GLY A 56 6.14 -0.87 1.12
N CYS A 57 6.92 0.03 1.69
CA CYS A 57 6.58 0.71 2.93
C CYS A 57 5.86 2.00 2.63
N PHE A 58 4.91 2.38 3.49
CA PHE A 58 4.18 3.62 3.31
C PHE A 58 4.29 4.53 4.54
N VAL A 59 4.11 5.81 4.28
CA VAL A 59 3.84 6.82 5.31
C VAL A 59 2.63 7.61 4.84
N LEU A 60 1.64 7.71 5.70
CA LEU A 60 0.38 8.39 5.41
C LEU A 60 0.20 9.56 6.36
N PHE A 61 0.03 10.76 5.81
CA PHE A 61 -0.31 11.96 6.56
C PHE A 61 -1.73 12.38 6.21
N GLN A 62 -2.55 12.60 7.22
CA GLN A 62 -3.91 13.10 7.04
C GLN A 62 -4.14 14.28 7.96
N THR A 63 -4.75 15.33 7.43
CA THR A 63 -5.15 16.50 8.21
C THR A 63 -6.62 16.80 7.97
N ASP A 64 -7.33 17.07 9.04
CA ASP A 64 -8.71 17.53 9.02
C ASP A 64 -8.89 18.68 10.01
N VAL A 65 -10.15 19.08 10.24
CA VAL A 65 -10.48 20.17 11.15
C VAL A 65 -10.08 19.87 12.61
N ASN A 66 -9.87 18.61 12.95
CA ASN A 66 -9.54 18.16 14.30
C ASN A 66 -8.02 18.00 14.51
N GLY A 67 -7.22 18.15 13.47
CA GLY A 67 -5.78 18.05 13.56
C GLY A 67 -5.15 17.15 12.54
N ALA A 68 -3.94 16.65 12.84
CA ALA A 68 -3.16 15.82 11.94
C ALA A 68 -2.93 14.45 12.54
N ALA A 69 -2.90 13.43 11.67
CA ALA A 69 -2.59 12.07 12.04
C ALA A 69 -1.56 11.49 11.07
N GLN A 70 -0.72 10.59 11.57
CA GLN A 70 0.29 9.90 10.77
C GLN A 70 0.20 8.40 11.01
N SER A 71 0.31 7.64 9.93
CA SER A 71 0.38 6.18 9.97
C SER A 71 1.53 5.71 9.11
N ALA A 72 2.09 4.57 9.44
CA ALA A 72 3.18 3.96 8.68
C ALA A 72 3.08 2.45 8.74
N GLY A 73 3.57 1.78 7.72
CA GLY A 73 3.55 0.33 7.64
C GLY A 73 3.91 -0.18 6.27
N THR A 74 3.23 -1.23 5.85
CA THR A 74 3.50 -1.87 4.56
C THR A 74 2.27 -1.88 3.67
N VAL A 75 2.51 -1.98 2.36
CA VAL A 75 1.47 -2.03 1.33
C VAL A 75 1.37 -3.44 0.78
N THR A 76 0.17 -3.95 0.68
CA THR A 76 -0.10 -5.18 -0.08
C THR A 76 -1.09 -4.87 -1.19
N VAL A 77 -0.93 -5.55 -2.32
CA VAL A 77 -1.82 -5.38 -3.48
C VAL A 77 -2.33 -6.73 -3.92
N LYS A 78 -3.63 -6.81 -4.15
CA LYS A 78 -4.27 -7.99 -4.69
C LYS A 78 -5.41 -7.57 -5.60
N GLU A 79 -5.32 -7.98 -6.87
CA GLU A 79 -6.38 -7.74 -7.86
C GLU A 79 -6.77 -6.25 -7.97
N GLY A 80 -5.76 -5.37 -8.00
CA GLY A 80 -5.99 -3.94 -8.11
C GLY A 80 -6.47 -3.26 -6.83
N VAL A 81 -6.48 -3.99 -5.74
CA VAL A 81 -6.85 -3.43 -4.43
C VAL A 81 -5.62 -3.34 -3.55
N MET A 82 -5.33 -2.14 -3.10
CA MET A 82 -4.20 -1.85 -2.23
C MET A 82 -4.68 -1.79 -0.79
N THR A 83 -4.02 -2.55 0.09
CA THR A 83 -4.28 -2.49 1.53
C THR A 83 -3.08 -1.89 2.22
N LEU A 84 -3.32 -0.86 3.01
CA LEU A 84 -2.32 -0.28 3.90
C LEU A 84 -2.39 -1.01 5.22
N VAL A 85 -1.28 -1.64 5.61
CA VAL A 85 -1.18 -2.40 6.84
C VAL A 85 -0.33 -1.61 7.82
N ASP A 86 -0.96 -1.07 8.85
CA ASP A 86 -0.27 -0.33 9.89
C ASP A 86 0.66 -1.25 10.67
N ALA A 87 1.87 -0.79 10.96
CA ALA A 87 2.88 -1.59 11.65
C ALA A 87 2.47 -2.00 13.06
N LYS A 88 1.57 -1.25 13.70
CA LYS A 88 1.14 -1.48 15.07
C LYS A 88 -0.22 -2.15 15.16
N THR A 89 -1.17 -1.77 14.30
CA THR A 89 -2.57 -2.15 14.45
C THR A 89 -3.06 -3.14 13.39
N GLY A 90 -2.24 -3.42 12.35
CA GLY A 90 -2.63 -4.31 11.27
C GLY A 90 -3.35 -3.59 10.14
N PRO A 91 -4.22 -4.28 9.38
CA PRO A 91 -4.91 -3.67 8.24
C PRO A 91 -5.65 -2.40 8.64
N TYR A 92 -5.41 -1.33 7.90
CA TYR A 92 -5.84 0.01 8.27
C TYR A 92 -6.76 0.62 7.22
N MET A 93 -6.40 0.51 5.95
CA MET A 93 -7.13 1.18 4.88
C MET A 93 -7.07 0.35 3.61
N VAL A 94 -8.17 0.32 2.87
CA VAL A 94 -8.27 -0.40 1.60
C VAL A 94 -8.58 0.60 0.50
N LEU A 95 -7.75 0.64 -0.53
CA LEU A 95 -7.87 1.57 -1.64
C LEU A 95 -7.89 0.80 -2.96
N LYS A 96 -8.78 1.17 -3.85
CA LYS A 96 -8.82 0.60 -5.19
C LYS A 96 -7.93 1.40 -6.11
N VAL A 97 -7.03 0.72 -6.81
CA VAL A 97 -6.16 1.33 -7.81
C VAL A 97 -6.90 1.40 -9.14
N SER A 98 -6.86 2.54 -9.80
CA SER A 98 -7.46 2.69 -11.13
C SER A 98 -6.69 1.87 -12.17
N ASP A 99 -7.35 1.58 -13.30
CA ASP A 99 -6.76 0.75 -14.35
C ASP A 99 -5.49 1.37 -14.93
N ASP A 100 -5.40 2.70 -14.97
CA ASP A 100 -4.22 3.41 -15.45
C ASP A 100 -3.13 3.59 -14.38
N GLY A 101 -3.38 3.16 -13.15
CA GLY A 101 -2.42 3.25 -12.05
C GLY A 101 -2.19 4.65 -11.52
N ARG A 102 -3.00 5.62 -11.89
CA ARG A 102 -2.79 7.02 -11.53
C ARG A 102 -3.62 7.52 -10.37
N ARG A 103 -4.64 6.77 -9.97
CA ARG A 103 -5.53 7.12 -8.88
C ARG A 103 -5.72 5.95 -7.94
N VAL A 104 -5.90 6.26 -6.66
CA VAL A 104 -6.38 5.28 -5.68
C VAL A 104 -7.58 5.88 -4.96
N GLN A 105 -8.60 5.06 -4.76
CA GLN A 105 -9.88 5.49 -4.20
C GLN A 105 -10.24 4.66 -2.98
N ASP A 106 -10.75 5.31 -1.94
CA ASP A 106 -11.23 4.62 -0.76
C ASP A 106 -12.50 3.83 -1.11
N VAL A 107 -12.49 2.53 -0.83
CA VAL A 107 -13.63 1.65 -1.14
C VAL A 107 -14.59 1.49 0.03
N ARG A 108 -14.25 2.02 1.21
CA ARG A 108 -15.10 1.89 2.40
C ARG A 108 -16.29 2.85 2.41
N GLY A 109 -16.26 3.84 1.56
CA GLY A 109 -17.18 4.95 1.65
C GLY A 109 -18.48 4.77 0.89
N LYS A 110 -19.56 5.29 1.45
CA LYS A 110 -20.83 5.53 0.77
C LYS A 110 -20.79 6.85 -0.01
N LEU A 111 -19.62 7.43 -0.16
CA LEU A 111 -19.41 8.77 -0.70
C LEU A 111 -19.37 8.76 -2.22
N PRO A 112 -19.73 9.88 -2.85
CA PRO A 112 -19.66 9.99 -4.30
C PRO A 112 -18.24 9.65 -4.80
N LYS A 113 -18.19 8.88 -5.87
CA LYS A 113 -16.92 8.35 -6.43
C LYS A 113 -15.87 9.40 -6.73
N ASN A 114 -16.24 10.66 -6.81
CA ASN A 114 -15.34 11.75 -7.20
C ASN A 114 -14.77 12.54 -6.04
N CYS A 115 -15.11 12.20 -4.80
CA CYS A 115 -14.75 13.02 -3.64
C CYS A 115 -13.58 12.48 -2.82
N CYS A 116 -13.22 11.20 -2.96
CA CYS A 116 -12.28 10.56 -2.06
C CYS A 116 -11.26 9.73 -2.83
N TYR A 117 -10.34 10.40 -3.47
CA TYR A 117 -9.27 9.73 -4.19
C TYR A 117 -7.96 10.48 -4.04
N LEU A 118 -6.87 9.73 -4.21
CA LEU A 118 -5.52 10.28 -4.29
C LEU A 118 -5.03 10.17 -5.73
N LYS A 119 -4.33 11.17 -6.19
CA LYS A 119 -3.66 11.17 -7.47
C LYS A 119 -2.16 10.96 -7.28
N ARG A 120 -1.55 10.21 -8.18
CA ARG A 120 -0.11 10.12 -8.27
C ARG A 120 0.45 11.48 -8.71
N ARG A 121 1.47 11.87 -8.04
CA ARG A 121 2.15 13.11 -8.32
C ARG A 121 3.16 12.99 -9.45
#